data_3348d3d316dff8fba9cb968bd2a80c7a
#
_entry.id   3348d3d316dff8fba9cb968bd2a80c7a
#
_cell.length_a   1.000
_cell.length_b   1.000
_cell.length_c   1.000
_cell.angle_alpha   90.00
_cell.angle_beta   90.00
_cell.angle_gamma   90.00
#
_symmetry.space_group_name_H-M   'P 1'
#
loop_
_entity.id
_entity.type
_entity.pdbx_description
1 polymer ?
#
loop_
_entity_poly.entity_id
_entity_poly.type
_entity_poly.pdbx_seq_one_letter_code
_entity_poly.pdbx_strand_id
1 'polypeptide(L)'
;PMELQIHGYELSLRLDEAEKILVELIDERTRKHESAENINNTVHPGLGEDGKYHVKADEHPLPEGTCLTYALVGNQNCGKTTLFNQLTGSNQHVGNFPGVTVDRKDGPIKGYPNTMVTDLPGIYSMSPYTSEEIVSRNFVLNDKPKAIINIVDATNIERNLYLTMQLLEMNIPMVVALNMMDEVANNQGSIDINGMEAMLGVPVIPISAAKNQGVDELIEHAIHIAKYQERPGRLDFCGEDDFGGAVHRCIHSICHLIEDHAKKVDIPLRFAASKIIEGDNLILDRLDLDDNEKEMIEHIVLQMEKERGLDHSAAIADMRFSFIEKVCEQTVVKPKESKERVRSEKIDRILTGKYTAIPMFIGIMLLVFYLTFNVVGAWLQGLLELGIDWITQVVDAWMTSAHVSYAVHSLVIDGIFAGVGSVLSFLPIIVTLFFFLSMMEDSGYIARVAFFMDKLLRKIGLSGRSIVPLLIGFG
;
A
#
# COMPACT_ATOMS: atom_id res chain seq x y z
N PRO A 1 31.04 -26.66 21.11
CA PRO A 1 29.86 -25.87 20.93
C PRO A 1 28.77 -26.74 20.31
N MET A 2 27.54 -26.54 20.72
CA MET A 2 26.36 -27.17 20.16
C MET A 2 25.74 -26.17 19.18
N GLU A 3 25.48 -26.59 17.95
CA GLU A 3 24.86 -25.74 16.94
C GLU A 3 23.37 -26.08 16.87
N LEU A 4 22.54 -25.06 17.08
CA LEU A 4 21.09 -25.14 16.99
C LEU A 4 20.61 -24.25 15.83
N GLN A 5 19.72 -24.78 15.02
CA GLN A 5 19.08 -24.01 13.95
C GLN A 5 17.68 -23.63 14.42
N ILE A 6 17.49 -22.34 14.79
CA ILE A 6 16.23 -21.80 15.26
C ILE A 6 15.72 -20.79 14.24
N HIS A 7 14.57 -21.05 13.62
CA HIS A 7 13.93 -20.17 12.63
C HIS A 7 14.83 -19.72 11.45
N GLY A 8 15.80 -20.60 11.07
CA GLY A 8 16.73 -20.32 9.98
C GLY A 8 18.03 -19.61 10.40
N TYR A 9 18.21 -19.33 11.67
CA TYR A 9 19.47 -18.83 12.23
C TYR A 9 20.25 -19.96 12.89
N GLU A 10 21.56 -19.99 12.66
CA GLU A 10 22.48 -20.89 13.35
C GLU A 10 22.90 -20.23 14.67
N LEU A 11 22.51 -20.85 15.78
CA LEU A 11 22.91 -20.42 17.12
C LEU A 11 23.95 -21.41 17.65
N SER A 12 25.16 -20.95 17.93
CA SER A 12 26.17 -21.77 18.59
C SER A 12 26.13 -21.51 20.09
N LEU A 13 25.82 -22.54 20.88
CA LEU A 13 25.77 -22.49 22.35
C LEU A 13 26.99 -23.19 22.93
N ARG A 14 27.45 -22.72 24.09
CA ARG A 14 28.38 -23.48 24.92
C ARG A 14 27.67 -24.67 25.57
N LEU A 15 28.38 -25.77 25.83
CA LEU A 15 27.81 -26.99 26.40
C LEU A 15 27.12 -26.74 27.75
N ASP A 16 27.68 -25.87 28.59
CA ASP A 16 27.14 -25.45 29.86
C ASP A 16 25.87 -24.57 29.75
N GLU A 17 25.65 -23.93 28.65
CA GLU A 17 24.43 -23.16 28.33
C GLU A 17 23.38 -24.08 27.71
N ALA A 18 23.78 -25.02 26.88
CA ALA A 18 22.91 -25.98 26.24
C ALA A 18 22.26 -26.98 27.26
N GLU A 19 22.97 -27.33 28.33
CA GLU A 19 22.44 -28.18 29.42
C GLU A 19 21.27 -27.55 30.20
N LYS A 20 21.09 -26.23 30.08
CA LYS A 20 20.00 -25.49 30.75
C LYS A 20 18.74 -25.39 29.89
N ILE A 21 18.78 -25.82 28.63
CA ILE A 21 17.67 -25.74 27.68
C ILE A 21 16.94 -27.10 27.69
N LEU A 22 15.70 -27.06 28.16
CA LEU A 22 14.78 -28.22 28.06
C LEU A 22 14.15 -28.19 26.68
N VAL A 23 14.36 -29.23 25.89
CA VAL A 23 13.78 -29.41 24.55
C VAL A 23 12.89 -30.66 24.54
N GLU A 24 11.71 -30.52 23.94
CA GLU A 24 10.79 -31.62 23.66
C GLU A 24 10.83 -31.97 22.17
N LEU A 25 10.90 -33.27 21.87
CA LEU A 25 10.87 -33.73 20.48
C LEU A 25 9.45 -33.63 19.93
N ILE A 26 9.23 -32.70 19.01
CA ILE A 26 7.95 -32.55 18.31
C ILE A 26 8.08 -33.19 16.94
N ASP A 27 7.20 -34.12 16.61
CA ASP A 27 7.14 -34.76 15.29
C ASP A 27 6.74 -33.73 14.22
N GLU A 28 7.37 -33.77 13.02
CA GLU A 28 7.10 -32.79 11.94
C GLU A 28 5.62 -32.73 11.52
N ARG A 29 4.86 -33.80 11.77
CA ARG A 29 3.41 -33.82 11.52
C ARG A 29 2.63 -32.99 12.55
N THR A 30 3.01 -33.03 13.80
CA THR A 30 2.42 -32.26 14.90
C THR A 30 2.75 -30.77 14.70
N ARG A 31 3.97 -30.45 14.28
CA ARG A 31 4.40 -29.07 14.00
C ARG A 31 3.63 -28.40 12.85
N LYS A 32 3.26 -29.17 11.80
CA LYS A 32 2.40 -28.66 10.73
C LYS A 32 0.95 -28.44 11.16
N HIS A 33 0.45 -29.24 12.10
CA HIS A 33 -0.90 -29.11 12.64
C HIS A 33 -0.99 -27.98 13.66
N GLU A 34 -0.05 -27.86 14.59
CA GLU A 34 -0.02 -26.79 15.59
C GLU A 34 0.23 -25.41 14.98
N SER A 35 1.12 -25.29 13.97
CA SER A 35 1.30 -24.01 13.26
C SER A 35 0.08 -23.62 12.42
N ALA A 36 -0.65 -24.57 11.85
CA ALA A 36 -1.88 -24.30 11.11
C ALA A 36 -3.09 -24.06 12.04
N GLU A 37 -3.17 -24.77 13.18
CA GLU A 37 -4.21 -24.57 14.18
C GLU A 37 -4.01 -23.30 15.02
N ASN A 38 -2.77 -22.94 15.36
CA ASN A 38 -2.49 -21.68 16.09
C ASN A 38 -2.76 -20.43 15.25
N ILE A 39 -2.66 -20.49 13.92
CA ILE A 39 -3.01 -19.35 13.05
C ILE A 39 -4.53 -19.23 12.91
N ASN A 40 -5.27 -20.35 12.99
CA ASN A 40 -6.73 -20.34 12.95
C ASN A 40 -7.39 -20.20 14.34
N ASN A 41 -6.62 -20.32 15.43
CA ASN A 41 -7.08 -20.29 16.82
C ASN A 41 -6.46 -19.16 17.65
N THR A 42 -5.99 -18.08 17.05
CA THR A 42 -5.87 -16.82 17.78
C THR A 42 -7.30 -16.36 18.10
N VAL A 43 -7.84 -16.88 19.20
CA VAL A 43 -9.10 -16.42 19.75
C VAL A 43 -8.88 -14.97 20.13
N HIS A 44 -9.38 -14.08 19.30
CA HIS A 44 -9.46 -12.66 19.62
C HIS A 44 -10.26 -12.55 20.92
N PRO A 45 -9.82 -11.81 21.95
CA PRO A 45 -10.63 -11.54 23.12
C PRO A 45 -11.90 -10.86 22.62
N GLY A 46 -13.03 -11.50 22.71
CA GLY A 46 -14.30 -11.07 22.11
C GLY A 46 -14.74 -9.68 22.56
N LEU A 47 -15.75 -9.15 21.90
CA LEU A 47 -16.44 -7.91 22.30
C LEU A 47 -16.93 -8.04 23.74
N GLY A 48 -16.45 -7.18 24.64
CA GLY A 48 -16.95 -7.07 26.01
C GLY A 48 -16.22 -7.91 27.05
N GLU A 49 -15.06 -8.50 26.75
CA GLU A 49 -14.19 -9.04 27.79
C GLU A 49 -13.63 -7.89 28.65
N ASP A 50 -13.89 -7.99 29.96
CA ASP A 50 -13.34 -7.07 30.96
C ASP A 50 -11.83 -7.11 30.88
N GLY A 51 -11.25 -6.14 30.20
CA GLY A 51 -9.94 -6.01 30.68
C GLY A 51 -8.78 -5.74 29.85
N LYS A 52 -8.67 -5.57 28.62
CA LYS A 52 -7.42 -5.02 28.07
C LYS A 52 -7.61 -3.90 27.07
N TYR A 53 -8.71 -3.93 26.30
CA TYR A 53 -8.92 -3.00 25.19
C TYR A 53 -10.26 -2.27 25.26
N HIS A 54 -11.23 -2.76 26.06
CA HIS A 54 -12.56 -2.19 26.25
C HIS A 54 -12.78 -1.84 27.73
N VAL A 55 -12.40 -0.63 28.10
CA VAL A 55 -12.63 -0.13 29.47
C VAL A 55 -14.01 0.49 29.53
N LYS A 56 -14.98 -0.21 30.14
CA LYS A 56 -16.37 0.28 30.29
C LYS A 56 -16.51 1.67 30.92
N ALA A 57 -15.54 2.08 31.73
CA ALA A 57 -15.52 3.41 32.34
C ALA A 57 -15.31 4.56 31.34
N ASP A 58 -14.70 4.27 30.21
CA ASP A 58 -14.38 5.25 29.17
C ASP A 58 -15.36 5.22 27.99
N GLU A 59 -16.44 4.40 28.10
CA GLU A 59 -17.47 4.32 27.09
C GLU A 59 -18.33 5.59 27.09
N HIS A 60 -18.45 6.22 25.92
CA HIS A 60 -19.36 7.34 25.68
C HIS A 60 -20.34 6.98 24.55
N PRO A 61 -21.37 6.15 24.83
CA PRO A 61 -22.25 5.63 23.79
C PRO A 61 -22.98 6.76 23.05
N LEU A 62 -22.95 6.67 21.73
CA LEU A 62 -23.69 7.60 20.87
C LEU A 62 -25.20 7.36 20.99
N PRO A 63 -26.04 8.39 20.77
CA PRO A 63 -27.50 8.25 20.77
C PRO A 63 -27.96 7.18 19.76
N GLU A 64 -29.00 6.41 20.13
CA GLU A 64 -29.59 5.43 19.23
C GLU A 64 -30.06 6.07 17.92
N GLY A 65 -29.75 5.40 16.80
CA GLY A 65 -30.08 5.90 15.47
C GLY A 65 -29.03 6.83 14.84
N THR A 66 -27.94 7.13 15.54
CA THR A 66 -26.82 7.89 14.96
C THR A 66 -26.19 7.11 13.80
N CYS A 67 -26.00 7.76 12.65
CA CYS A 67 -25.26 7.18 11.54
C CYS A 67 -23.78 7.04 11.92
N LEU A 68 -23.27 5.81 11.88
CA LEU A 68 -21.87 5.52 12.16
C LEU A 68 -21.04 5.71 10.89
N THR A 69 -20.17 6.69 10.89
CA THR A 69 -19.28 7.03 9.77
C THR A 69 -17.88 6.49 9.99
N TYR A 70 -17.32 5.83 8.98
CA TYR A 70 -16.00 5.21 9.03
C TYR A 70 -15.10 5.77 7.94
N ALA A 71 -13.84 6.03 8.29
CA ALA A 71 -12.78 6.26 7.33
C ALA A 71 -12.00 4.95 7.13
N LEU A 72 -11.93 4.46 5.90
CA LEU A 72 -11.09 3.32 5.54
C LEU A 72 -9.73 3.86 5.12
N VAL A 73 -8.69 3.61 5.92
CA VAL A 73 -7.35 4.17 5.75
C VAL A 73 -6.32 3.05 5.63
N GLY A 74 -5.32 3.24 4.82
CA GLY A 74 -4.20 2.29 4.70
C GLY A 74 -3.26 2.65 3.57
N ASN A 75 -2.13 1.96 3.54
CA ASN A 75 -1.10 2.17 2.52
C ASN A 75 -1.59 1.76 1.12
N GLN A 76 -0.87 2.16 0.09
CA GLN A 76 -1.11 1.64 -1.25
C GLN A 76 -0.87 0.12 -1.27
N ASN A 77 -1.72 -0.60 -2.00
CA ASN A 77 -1.66 -2.07 -2.16
C ASN A 77 -1.87 -2.92 -0.89
N CYS A 78 -2.31 -2.34 0.23
CA CYS A 78 -2.65 -3.10 1.44
C CYS A 78 -3.97 -3.90 1.35
N GLY A 79 -4.68 -3.84 0.22
CA GLY A 79 -5.97 -4.51 0.01
C GLY A 79 -7.21 -3.68 0.37
N LYS A 80 -7.07 -2.35 0.50
CA LYS A 80 -8.12 -1.41 0.91
C LYS A 80 -9.38 -1.51 0.03
N THR A 81 -9.23 -1.40 -1.29
CA THR A 81 -10.37 -1.50 -2.23
C THR A 81 -11.04 -2.87 -2.19
N THR A 82 -10.28 -3.94 -1.98
CA THR A 82 -10.83 -5.29 -1.81
C THR A 82 -11.71 -5.36 -0.56
N LEU A 83 -11.20 -4.87 0.58
CA LEU A 83 -11.98 -4.83 1.82
C LEU A 83 -13.21 -3.93 1.68
N PHE A 84 -13.08 -2.74 1.08
CA PHE A 84 -14.21 -1.84 0.84
C PHE A 84 -15.33 -2.54 0.05
N ASN A 85 -14.99 -3.29 -1.00
CA ASN A 85 -15.95 -4.06 -1.79
C ASN A 85 -16.60 -5.19 -0.97
N GLN A 86 -15.86 -5.84 -0.06
CA GLN A 86 -16.43 -6.84 0.84
C GLN A 86 -17.42 -6.22 1.84
N LEU A 87 -17.06 -5.07 2.42
CA LEU A 87 -17.89 -4.34 3.38
C LEU A 87 -19.19 -3.82 2.74
N THR A 88 -19.11 -3.19 1.57
CA THR A 88 -20.23 -2.44 0.97
C THR A 88 -20.99 -3.21 -0.11
N GLY A 89 -20.35 -4.16 -0.78
CA GLY A 89 -20.93 -4.89 -1.91
C GLY A 89 -21.15 -3.99 -3.12
N SER A 90 -22.36 -4.09 -3.72
CA SER A 90 -22.74 -3.31 -4.92
C SER A 90 -23.28 -1.90 -4.61
N ASN A 91 -23.50 -1.56 -3.33
CA ASN A 91 -24.10 -0.30 -2.93
C ASN A 91 -23.02 0.76 -2.67
N GLN A 92 -22.40 1.23 -3.73
CA GLN A 92 -21.33 2.22 -3.68
C GLN A 92 -21.72 3.50 -4.42
N HIS A 93 -21.38 4.64 -3.85
CA HIS A 93 -21.41 5.93 -4.52
C HIS A 93 -19.99 6.33 -4.90
N VAL A 94 -19.79 6.65 -6.18
CA VAL A 94 -18.49 7.08 -6.71
C VAL A 94 -18.58 8.55 -7.09
N GLY A 95 -17.63 9.36 -6.63
CA GLY A 95 -17.52 10.78 -6.92
C GLY A 95 -16.08 11.23 -6.72
N ASN A 96 -15.86 12.53 -6.63
CA ASN A 96 -14.56 13.09 -6.27
C ASN A 96 -14.63 13.81 -4.93
N PHE A 97 -13.51 13.88 -4.23
CA PHE A 97 -13.42 14.73 -3.04
C PHE A 97 -13.56 16.22 -3.45
N PRO A 98 -14.22 17.06 -2.64
CA PRO A 98 -14.46 18.46 -2.97
C PRO A 98 -13.15 19.21 -3.27
N GLY A 99 -13.11 19.89 -4.43
CA GLY A 99 -11.98 20.74 -4.84
C GLY A 99 -10.75 20.05 -5.38
N VAL A 100 -10.77 18.74 -5.56
CA VAL A 100 -9.63 17.95 -6.07
C VAL A 100 -10.11 16.86 -7.04
N THR A 101 -9.19 16.34 -7.87
CA THR A 101 -9.45 15.25 -8.82
C THR A 101 -9.16 13.87 -8.23
N VAL A 102 -9.43 13.70 -6.94
CA VAL A 102 -9.20 12.44 -6.21
C VAL A 102 -10.53 11.72 -6.04
N ASP A 103 -10.58 10.46 -6.41
CA ASP A 103 -11.79 9.64 -6.35
C ASP A 103 -12.25 9.44 -4.89
N ARG A 104 -13.55 9.57 -4.68
CA ARG A 104 -14.24 9.27 -3.42
C ARG A 104 -15.21 8.14 -3.63
N LYS A 105 -15.18 7.15 -2.75
CA LYS A 105 -16.13 6.03 -2.73
C LYS A 105 -16.74 5.92 -1.34
N ASP A 106 -18.05 5.95 -1.30
CA ASP A 106 -18.84 5.83 -0.07
C ASP A 106 -19.84 4.68 -0.20
N GLY A 107 -20.12 4.00 0.90
CA GLY A 107 -21.15 2.97 0.92
C GLY A 107 -21.50 2.49 2.33
N PRO A 108 -22.73 2.00 2.55
CA PRO A 108 -23.12 1.39 3.82
C PRO A 108 -22.52 0.00 3.96
N ILE A 109 -22.23 -0.41 5.20
CA ILE A 109 -21.83 -1.79 5.50
C ILE A 109 -23.03 -2.72 5.28
N LYS A 110 -22.81 -3.85 4.62
CA LYS A 110 -23.84 -4.89 4.40
C LYS A 110 -24.47 -5.31 5.73
N GLY A 111 -25.79 -5.34 5.78
CA GLY A 111 -26.52 -5.70 7.01
C GLY A 111 -26.66 -4.57 8.04
N TYR A 112 -25.97 -3.43 7.87
CA TYR A 112 -25.99 -2.30 8.79
C TYR A 112 -26.31 -0.99 8.06
N PRO A 113 -27.59 -0.70 7.77
CA PRO A 113 -27.98 0.44 6.92
C PRO A 113 -27.64 1.81 7.52
N ASN A 114 -27.48 1.92 8.85
CA ASN A 114 -27.12 3.16 9.52
C ASN A 114 -25.59 3.35 9.62
N THR A 115 -24.85 2.84 8.65
CA THR A 115 -23.40 2.99 8.57
C THR A 115 -23.00 3.62 7.25
N MET A 116 -21.86 4.29 7.22
CA MET A 116 -21.26 4.85 6.01
C MET A 116 -19.75 4.69 6.07
N VAL A 117 -19.18 3.94 5.14
CA VAL A 117 -17.73 3.79 4.99
C VAL A 117 -17.27 4.63 3.81
N THR A 118 -16.25 5.45 4.03
CA THR A 118 -15.57 6.22 2.98
C THR A 118 -14.20 5.60 2.71
N ASP A 119 -13.94 5.18 1.47
CA ASP A 119 -12.63 4.70 1.02
C ASP A 119 -11.72 5.91 0.78
N LEU A 120 -10.69 6.08 1.60
CA LEU A 120 -9.71 7.14 1.43
C LEU A 120 -8.58 6.69 0.49
N PRO A 121 -7.92 7.61 -0.22
CA PRO A 121 -6.75 7.30 -1.01
C PRO A 121 -5.69 6.52 -0.24
N GLY A 122 -4.91 5.69 -0.94
CA GLY A 122 -3.78 4.98 -0.33
C GLY A 122 -2.65 5.94 -0.02
N ILE A 123 -2.31 6.08 1.25
CA ILE A 123 -1.29 7.01 1.74
C ILE A 123 -0.26 6.29 2.61
N TYR A 124 0.93 6.84 2.73
CA TYR A 124 1.98 6.32 3.61
C TYR A 124 2.16 7.15 4.87
N SER A 125 1.67 8.37 4.87
CA SER A 125 1.82 9.34 5.95
C SER A 125 0.64 10.32 5.97
N MET A 126 0.39 10.92 7.12
CA MET A 126 -0.53 12.05 7.28
C MET A 126 0.16 13.41 7.07
N SER A 127 1.33 13.42 6.43
CA SER A 127 2.06 14.64 6.07
C SER A 127 1.58 15.20 4.74
N PRO A 128 1.57 16.53 4.52
CA PRO A 128 0.92 17.16 3.37
C PRO A 128 1.81 17.21 2.11
N TYR A 129 2.40 16.07 1.71
CA TYR A 129 3.30 16.02 0.56
C TYR A 129 2.58 15.77 -0.76
N THR A 130 1.49 14.99 -0.74
CA THR A 130 0.69 14.65 -1.92
C THR A 130 -0.75 15.11 -1.76
N SER A 131 -1.48 15.23 -2.89
CA SER A 131 -2.91 15.58 -2.88
C SER A 131 -3.74 14.53 -2.12
N GLU A 132 -3.37 13.26 -2.24
CA GLU A 132 -4.02 12.14 -1.57
C GLU A 132 -3.84 12.21 -0.05
N GLU A 133 -2.65 12.55 0.42
CA GLU A 133 -2.36 12.72 1.85
C GLU A 133 -3.09 13.91 2.44
N ILE A 134 -3.14 15.03 1.72
CA ILE A 134 -3.90 16.22 2.12
C ILE A 134 -5.40 15.91 2.22
N VAL A 135 -5.97 15.21 1.23
CA VAL A 135 -7.39 14.83 1.20
C VAL A 135 -7.71 13.91 2.37
N SER A 136 -6.92 12.86 2.57
CA SER A 136 -7.15 11.88 3.66
C SER A 136 -7.05 12.55 5.03
N ARG A 137 -6.05 13.40 5.24
CA ARG A 137 -5.89 14.16 6.49
C ARG A 137 -7.05 15.11 6.73
N ASN A 138 -7.44 15.89 5.72
CA ASN A 138 -8.55 16.83 5.84
C ASN A 138 -9.88 16.13 6.11
N PHE A 139 -10.13 14.96 5.50
CA PHE A 139 -11.31 14.16 5.80
C PHE A 139 -11.33 13.74 7.27
N VAL A 140 -10.22 13.20 7.79
CA VAL A 140 -10.17 12.74 9.18
C VAL A 140 -10.31 13.90 10.17
N LEU A 141 -9.69 15.07 9.91
CA LEU A 141 -9.70 16.23 10.80
C LEU A 141 -11.01 17.04 10.75
N ASN A 142 -11.62 17.16 9.56
CA ASN A 142 -12.76 18.05 9.35
C ASN A 142 -14.09 17.30 9.36
N ASP A 143 -14.20 16.16 8.65
CA ASP A 143 -15.44 15.37 8.59
C ASP A 143 -15.61 14.49 9.85
N LYS A 144 -14.54 14.26 10.62
CA LYS A 144 -14.54 13.58 11.92
C LYS A 144 -15.34 12.28 11.91
N PRO A 145 -14.86 11.26 11.19
CA PRO A 145 -15.52 9.97 11.19
C PRO A 145 -15.66 9.42 12.62
N LYS A 146 -16.70 8.68 12.88
CA LYS A 146 -16.97 8.10 14.22
C LYS A 146 -15.97 7.00 14.58
N ALA A 147 -15.37 6.35 13.57
CA ALA A 147 -14.25 5.46 13.77
C ALA A 147 -13.38 5.36 12.49
N ILE A 148 -12.16 4.86 12.65
CA ILE A 148 -11.22 4.56 11.59
C ILE A 148 -11.07 3.05 11.48
N ILE A 149 -11.17 2.50 10.26
CA ILE A 149 -10.73 1.14 9.93
C ILE A 149 -9.38 1.29 9.24
N ASN A 150 -8.31 1.00 9.95
CA ASN A 150 -6.96 1.08 9.43
C ASN A 150 -6.51 -0.28 8.89
N ILE A 151 -6.25 -0.38 7.59
CA ILE A 151 -5.81 -1.61 6.94
C ILE A 151 -4.29 -1.65 6.91
N VAL A 152 -3.73 -2.71 7.47
CA VAL A 152 -2.30 -2.98 7.56
C VAL A 152 -1.99 -4.25 6.78
N ASP A 153 -1.03 -4.19 5.87
CA ASP A 153 -0.49 -5.35 5.18
C ASP A 153 0.44 -6.12 6.11
N ALA A 154 0.02 -7.31 6.53
CA ALA A 154 0.76 -8.18 7.44
C ALA A 154 2.07 -8.71 6.85
N THR A 155 2.22 -8.72 5.52
CA THR A 155 3.46 -9.15 4.85
C THR A 155 4.53 -8.07 4.87
N ASN A 156 4.12 -6.80 5.10
CA ASN A 156 4.97 -5.61 5.09
C ASN A 156 4.66 -4.70 6.29
N ILE A 157 4.51 -5.31 7.46
CA ILE A 157 3.91 -4.72 8.65
C ILE A 157 4.66 -3.48 9.15
N GLU A 158 5.99 -3.52 9.20
CA GLU A 158 6.83 -2.41 9.68
C GLU A 158 6.55 -1.11 8.93
N ARG A 159 6.44 -1.19 7.61
CA ARG A 159 6.14 -0.03 6.77
C ARG A 159 4.72 0.49 6.96
N ASN A 160 3.76 -0.42 7.16
CA ASN A 160 2.36 -0.07 7.30
C ASN A 160 2.04 0.52 8.67
N LEU A 161 2.69 0.05 9.74
CA LEU A 161 2.50 0.57 11.09
C LEU A 161 2.92 2.04 11.24
N TYR A 162 3.76 2.58 10.36
CA TYR A 162 4.13 4.00 10.42
C TYR A 162 2.92 4.93 10.26
N LEU A 163 2.02 4.61 9.35
CA LEU A 163 0.74 5.33 9.20
C LEU A 163 -0.17 5.07 10.41
N THR A 164 -0.22 3.83 10.92
CA THR A 164 -1.00 3.46 12.10
C THR A 164 -0.62 4.32 13.31
N MET A 165 0.68 4.56 13.54
CA MET A 165 1.16 5.41 14.63
C MET A 165 0.60 6.84 14.53
N GLN A 166 0.58 7.42 13.34
CA GLN A 166 0.04 8.77 13.12
C GLN A 166 -1.47 8.83 13.28
N LEU A 167 -2.19 7.75 12.93
CA LEU A 167 -3.63 7.65 13.14
C LEU A 167 -3.97 7.52 14.63
N LEU A 168 -3.17 6.80 15.41
CA LEU A 168 -3.33 6.69 16.86
C LEU A 168 -3.19 8.06 17.54
N GLU A 169 -2.23 8.89 17.11
CA GLU A 169 -2.06 10.26 17.61
C GLU A 169 -3.30 11.15 17.38
N MET A 170 -4.17 10.80 16.41
CA MET A 170 -5.43 11.53 16.16
C MET A 170 -6.52 11.25 17.22
N ASN A 171 -6.33 10.25 18.07
CA ASN A 171 -7.22 9.92 19.18
C ASN A 171 -8.70 9.74 18.76
N ILE A 172 -8.91 9.13 17.61
CA ILE A 172 -10.22 8.74 17.06
C ILE A 172 -10.39 7.24 17.30
N PRO A 173 -11.60 6.75 17.64
CA PRO A 173 -11.88 5.31 17.71
C PRO A 173 -11.33 4.58 16.48
N MET A 174 -10.53 3.52 16.68
CA MET A 174 -9.85 2.87 15.58
C MET A 174 -9.76 1.37 15.79
N VAL A 175 -9.95 0.61 14.72
CA VAL A 175 -9.63 -0.82 14.62
C VAL A 175 -8.58 -1.04 13.54
N VAL A 176 -7.63 -1.92 13.81
CA VAL A 176 -6.61 -2.34 12.84
C VAL A 176 -7.06 -3.61 12.16
N ALA A 177 -7.28 -3.57 10.86
CA ALA A 177 -7.53 -4.73 10.01
C ALA A 177 -6.20 -5.25 9.48
N LEU A 178 -5.65 -6.30 10.09
CA LEU A 178 -4.39 -6.91 9.70
C LEU A 178 -4.63 -7.87 8.53
N ASN A 179 -4.44 -7.38 7.32
CA ASN A 179 -4.77 -8.08 6.07
C ASN A 179 -3.63 -8.95 5.55
N MET A 180 -3.95 -9.84 4.61
CA MET A 180 -3.02 -10.80 3.98
C MET A 180 -2.47 -11.85 4.97
N MET A 181 -3.23 -12.16 6.02
CA MET A 181 -2.84 -13.19 7.00
C MET A 181 -2.70 -14.57 6.39
N ASP A 182 -3.43 -14.85 5.31
CA ASP A 182 -3.27 -16.09 4.53
C ASP A 182 -1.90 -16.18 3.85
N GLU A 183 -1.32 -15.06 3.42
CA GLU A 183 0.04 -15.03 2.85
C GLU A 183 1.10 -15.22 3.94
N VAL A 184 0.92 -14.59 5.10
CA VAL A 184 1.80 -14.80 6.27
C VAL A 184 1.82 -16.28 6.67
N ALA A 185 0.63 -16.91 6.77
CA ALA A 185 0.49 -18.33 7.09
C ALA A 185 1.15 -19.23 6.03
N ASN A 186 0.90 -18.98 4.75
CA ASN A 186 1.49 -19.74 3.65
C ASN A 186 3.02 -19.68 3.63
N ASN A 187 3.60 -18.57 4.09
CA ASN A 187 5.04 -18.36 4.19
C ASN A 187 5.62 -18.76 5.56
N GLN A 188 4.88 -19.49 6.39
CA GLN A 188 5.32 -19.96 7.71
C GLN A 188 5.66 -18.82 8.71
N GLY A 189 5.09 -17.66 8.52
CA GLY A 189 5.10 -16.58 9.51
C GLY A 189 3.96 -16.71 10.50
N SER A 190 4.07 -16.04 11.63
CA SER A 190 2.99 -15.89 12.60
C SER A 190 3.05 -14.51 13.26
N ILE A 191 1.90 -14.04 13.73
CA ILE A 191 1.79 -12.75 14.43
C ILE A 191 0.99 -12.99 15.70
N ASP A 192 1.56 -12.55 16.82
CA ASP A 192 0.85 -12.52 18.11
C ASP A 192 -0.10 -11.32 18.13
N ILE A 193 -1.36 -11.58 17.82
CA ILE A 193 -2.42 -10.55 17.74
C ILE A 193 -2.62 -9.90 19.12
N ASN A 194 -2.74 -10.70 20.18
CA ASN A 194 -2.98 -10.19 21.53
C ASN A 194 -1.82 -9.30 22.03
N GLY A 195 -0.57 -9.73 21.76
CA GLY A 195 0.62 -8.92 22.05
C GLY A 195 0.61 -7.60 21.29
N MET A 196 0.23 -7.63 20.00
CA MET A 196 0.15 -6.43 19.17
C MET A 196 -0.93 -5.46 19.63
N GLU A 197 -2.11 -5.94 19.97
CA GLU A 197 -3.19 -5.15 20.58
C GLU A 197 -2.74 -4.48 21.87
N ALA A 198 -2.09 -5.26 22.77
CA ALA A 198 -1.58 -4.72 24.03
C ALA A 198 -0.55 -3.59 23.83
N MET A 199 0.24 -3.68 22.77
CA MET A 199 1.26 -2.67 22.46
C MET A 199 0.67 -1.45 21.75
N LEU A 200 -0.26 -1.64 20.82
CA LEU A 200 -0.89 -0.55 20.06
C LEU A 200 -2.03 0.13 20.84
N GLY A 201 -2.68 -0.59 21.76
CA GLY A 201 -3.80 -0.09 22.54
C GLY A 201 -5.09 0.07 21.73
N VAL A 202 -5.26 -0.72 20.68
CA VAL A 202 -6.46 -0.78 19.82
C VAL A 202 -6.72 -2.22 19.38
N PRO A 203 -7.96 -2.60 19.07
CA PRO A 203 -8.27 -3.92 18.53
C PRO A 203 -7.55 -4.18 17.21
N VAL A 204 -6.97 -5.37 17.06
CA VAL A 204 -6.27 -5.85 15.85
C VAL A 204 -6.94 -7.11 15.34
N ILE A 205 -7.61 -7.04 14.21
CA ILE A 205 -8.38 -8.14 13.65
C ILE A 205 -7.63 -8.77 12.47
N PRO A 206 -7.23 -10.04 12.56
CA PRO A 206 -6.58 -10.73 11.47
C PRO A 206 -7.59 -11.05 10.36
N ILE A 207 -7.33 -10.58 9.14
CA ILE A 207 -8.22 -10.80 8.00
C ILE A 207 -7.47 -11.29 6.75
N SER A 208 -8.24 -11.89 5.84
CA SER A 208 -7.88 -11.99 4.43
C SER A 208 -9.03 -11.44 3.61
N ALA A 209 -8.90 -10.18 3.17
CA ALA A 209 -9.94 -9.52 2.37
C ALA A 209 -10.19 -10.24 1.05
N ALA A 210 -9.15 -10.81 0.42
CA ALA A 210 -9.28 -11.58 -0.82
C ALA A 210 -10.12 -12.85 -0.66
N LYS A 211 -10.05 -13.49 0.52
CA LYS A 211 -10.80 -14.74 0.85
C LYS A 211 -12.05 -14.48 1.68
N ASN A 212 -12.35 -13.24 2.01
CA ASN A 212 -13.46 -12.85 2.89
C ASN A 212 -13.41 -13.57 4.27
N GLN A 213 -12.22 -13.68 4.85
CA GLN A 213 -12.00 -14.31 6.18
C GLN A 213 -11.75 -13.22 7.23
N GLY A 214 -12.38 -13.34 8.41
CA GLY A 214 -12.25 -12.39 9.52
C GLY A 214 -12.97 -11.05 9.30
N VAL A 215 -13.67 -10.86 8.17
CA VAL A 215 -14.33 -9.58 7.84
C VAL A 215 -15.57 -9.34 8.71
N ASP A 216 -16.32 -10.39 9.05
CA ASP A 216 -17.50 -10.26 9.92
C ASP A 216 -17.08 -9.84 11.35
N GLU A 217 -16.03 -10.42 11.90
CA GLU A 217 -15.44 -10.05 13.17
C GLU A 217 -14.92 -8.60 13.16
N LEU A 218 -14.26 -8.19 12.09
CA LEU A 218 -13.85 -6.80 11.89
C LEU A 218 -15.04 -5.83 11.94
N ILE A 219 -16.16 -6.19 11.29
CA ILE A 219 -17.38 -5.36 11.28
C ILE A 219 -17.95 -5.23 12.69
N GLU A 220 -18.04 -6.31 13.45
CA GLU A 220 -18.56 -6.29 14.83
C GLU A 220 -17.72 -5.37 15.72
N HIS A 221 -16.39 -5.49 15.67
CA HIS A 221 -15.49 -4.61 16.41
C HIS A 221 -15.57 -3.15 15.95
N ALA A 222 -15.61 -2.90 14.64
CA ALA A 222 -15.74 -1.55 14.10
C ALA A 222 -17.03 -0.88 14.56
N ILE A 223 -18.16 -1.61 14.57
CA ILE A 223 -19.44 -1.10 15.05
C ILE A 223 -19.38 -0.83 16.56
N HIS A 224 -18.80 -1.73 17.34
CA HIS A 224 -18.67 -1.58 18.78
C HIS A 224 -17.89 -0.31 19.15
N ILE A 225 -16.65 -0.16 18.66
CA ILE A 225 -15.81 1.00 18.97
C ILE A 225 -16.45 2.32 18.51
N ALA A 226 -17.12 2.33 17.34
CA ALA A 226 -17.80 3.51 16.84
C ALA A 226 -19.02 3.86 17.69
N LYS A 227 -19.81 2.87 18.13
CA LYS A 227 -21.02 3.09 18.95
C LYS A 227 -20.66 3.60 20.35
N TYR A 228 -19.64 3.04 20.97
CA TYR A 228 -19.23 3.37 22.33
C TYR A 228 -18.14 4.45 22.40
N GLN A 229 -17.65 4.91 21.24
CA GLN A 229 -16.59 5.93 21.09
C GLN A 229 -15.32 5.57 21.85
N GLU A 230 -14.92 4.32 21.78
CA GLU A 230 -13.72 3.81 22.43
C GLU A 230 -12.46 4.34 21.73
N ARG A 231 -11.68 5.10 22.47
CA ARG A 231 -10.46 5.74 21.95
C ARG A 231 -9.25 4.86 22.14
N PRO A 232 -8.18 5.07 21.33
CA PRO A 232 -6.93 4.32 21.50
C PRO A 232 -6.39 4.43 22.93
N GLY A 233 -6.06 3.29 23.53
CA GLY A 233 -5.51 3.23 24.88
C GLY A 233 -4.05 3.69 24.97
N ARG A 234 -3.38 3.90 23.84
CA ARG A 234 -2.01 4.39 23.78
C ARG A 234 -1.88 5.51 22.76
N LEU A 235 -1.41 6.67 23.22
CA LEU A 235 -1.11 7.83 22.38
C LEU A 235 0.38 8.18 22.42
N ASP A 236 1.12 7.67 23.41
CA ASP A 236 2.53 7.92 23.59
C ASP A 236 3.39 6.72 23.18
N PHE A 237 4.35 6.97 22.30
CA PHE A 237 5.22 5.97 21.69
C PHE A 237 6.70 6.15 22.13
N CYS A 238 7.00 7.17 22.95
CA CYS A 238 8.30 7.39 23.51
C CYS A 238 8.28 7.19 25.03
N GLY A 239 9.23 6.41 25.53
CA GLY A 239 9.47 6.29 26.97
C GLY A 239 10.24 7.50 27.51
N GLU A 240 10.08 7.78 28.80
CA GLU A 240 10.86 8.82 29.49
C GLU A 240 12.38 8.59 29.38
N ASP A 241 12.80 7.34 29.31
CA ASP A 241 14.21 6.92 29.21
C ASP A 241 14.67 6.70 27.76
N ASP A 242 13.75 6.61 26.80
CA ASP A 242 14.09 6.35 25.41
C ASP A 242 14.95 7.50 24.85
N PHE A 243 16.16 7.16 24.41
CA PHE A 243 17.11 8.13 23.86
C PHE A 243 17.41 9.32 24.79
N GLY A 244 17.43 9.10 26.11
CA GLY A 244 17.62 10.14 27.12
C GLY A 244 16.43 11.08 27.30
N GLY A 245 15.24 10.68 26.81
CA GLY A 245 13.98 11.40 26.99
C GLY A 245 13.85 12.71 26.21
N ALA A 246 14.78 13.04 25.32
CA ALA A 246 14.78 14.33 24.61
C ALA A 246 13.51 14.55 23.77
N VAL A 247 13.10 13.53 22.99
CA VAL A 247 11.89 13.60 22.16
C VAL A 247 10.64 13.66 23.04
N HIS A 248 10.59 12.85 24.10
CA HIS A 248 9.47 12.84 25.04
C HIS A 248 9.27 14.23 25.68
N ARG A 249 10.34 14.83 26.23
CA ARG A 249 10.27 16.18 26.81
C ARG A 249 9.86 17.23 25.78
N CYS A 250 10.37 17.16 24.55
CA CYS A 250 10.01 18.07 23.47
C CYS A 250 8.51 18.03 23.18
N ILE A 251 7.96 16.83 22.90
CA ILE A 251 6.54 16.66 22.59
C ILE A 251 5.69 17.12 23.77
N HIS A 252 6.05 16.74 25.00
CA HIS A 252 5.29 17.09 26.20
C HIS A 252 5.28 18.62 26.44
N SER A 253 6.41 19.30 26.29
CA SER A 253 6.52 20.75 26.44
C SER A 253 5.69 21.48 25.40
N ILE A 254 5.71 21.03 24.12
CA ILE A 254 4.92 21.62 23.06
C ILE A 254 3.42 21.35 23.30
N CYS A 255 3.04 20.13 23.74
CA CYS A 255 1.64 19.85 24.12
C CYS A 255 1.12 20.84 25.15
N HIS A 256 1.88 21.13 26.20
CA HIS A 256 1.46 22.12 27.21
C HIS A 256 1.31 23.52 26.61
N LEU A 257 2.21 23.91 25.72
CA LEU A 257 2.21 25.25 25.13
C LEU A 257 0.99 25.46 24.21
N ILE A 258 0.61 24.44 23.43
CA ILE A 258 -0.46 24.56 22.41
C ILE A 258 -1.84 24.07 22.88
N GLU A 259 -1.99 23.62 24.13
CA GLU A 259 -3.19 22.94 24.61
C GLU A 259 -4.50 23.75 24.37
N ASP A 260 -4.48 25.03 24.72
CA ASP A 260 -5.65 25.91 24.58
C ASP A 260 -5.95 26.20 23.10
N HIS A 261 -4.93 26.37 22.28
CA HIS A 261 -5.04 26.57 20.83
C HIS A 261 -5.61 25.32 20.14
N ALA A 262 -5.08 24.15 20.46
CA ALA A 262 -5.54 22.88 19.91
C ALA A 262 -7.01 22.59 20.26
N LYS A 263 -7.41 22.88 21.52
CA LYS A 263 -8.81 22.78 21.97
C LYS A 263 -9.74 23.72 21.20
N LYS A 264 -9.30 24.99 20.98
CA LYS A 264 -10.09 26.01 20.27
C LYS A 264 -10.39 25.61 18.82
N VAL A 265 -9.45 24.98 18.12
CA VAL A 265 -9.60 24.54 16.73
C VAL A 265 -10.00 23.07 16.60
N ASP A 266 -10.21 22.38 17.72
CA ASP A 266 -10.60 20.98 17.82
C ASP A 266 -9.70 20.03 17.02
N ILE A 267 -8.37 20.20 17.20
CA ILE A 267 -7.34 19.32 16.67
C ILE A 267 -6.78 18.47 17.82
N PRO A 268 -6.57 17.15 17.63
CA PRO A 268 -5.96 16.29 18.65
C PRO A 268 -4.59 16.81 19.07
N LEU A 269 -4.40 17.04 20.35
CA LEU A 269 -3.24 17.72 20.92
C LEU A 269 -1.91 17.05 20.55
N ARG A 270 -1.82 15.73 20.73
CA ARG A 270 -0.62 14.96 20.43
C ARG A 270 -0.26 15.00 18.95
N PHE A 271 -1.27 14.85 18.08
CA PHE A 271 -1.09 14.95 16.63
C PHE A 271 -0.59 16.35 16.24
N ALA A 272 -1.18 17.41 16.81
CA ALA A 272 -0.75 18.79 16.55
C ALA A 272 0.71 19.00 16.97
N ALA A 273 1.11 18.57 18.17
CA ALA A 273 2.46 18.70 18.67
C ALA A 273 3.47 17.97 17.79
N SER A 274 3.20 16.69 17.44
CA SER A 274 4.08 15.91 16.56
C SER A 274 4.23 16.56 15.18
N LYS A 275 3.13 17.09 14.60
CA LYS A 275 3.17 17.76 13.30
C LYS A 275 3.90 19.11 13.32
N ILE A 276 3.78 19.88 14.38
CA ILE A 276 4.56 21.11 14.56
C ILE A 276 6.05 20.79 14.62
N ILE A 277 6.45 19.78 15.37
CA ILE A 277 7.85 19.35 15.42
C ILE A 277 8.33 18.88 14.05
N GLU A 278 7.51 18.18 13.28
CA GLU A 278 7.83 17.78 11.89
C GLU A 278 7.90 18.97 10.91
N GLY A 279 7.56 20.19 11.32
CA GLY A 279 7.58 21.39 10.48
C GLY A 279 6.34 21.54 9.59
N ASP A 280 5.17 21.00 9.97
CA ASP A 280 3.93 21.13 9.24
C ASP A 280 3.31 22.52 9.40
N ASN A 281 3.57 23.40 8.43
CA ASN A 281 3.07 24.77 8.41
C ASN A 281 1.54 24.86 8.40
N LEU A 282 0.85 23.88 7.79
CA LEU A 282 -0.62 23.90 7.72
C LEU A 282 -1.27 23.72 9.10
N ILE A 283 -0.64 22.96 9.98
CA ILE A 283 -1.09 22.82 11.37
C ILE A 283 -0.70 24.06 12.16
N LEU A 284 0.53 24.57 11.97
CA LEU A 284 1.01 25.77 12.64
C LEU A 284 0.11 26.98 12.35
N ASP A 285 -0.25 27.21 11.08
CA ASP A 285 -1.12 28.30 10.67
C ASP A 285 -2.55 28.15 11.24
N ARG A 286 -3.02 26.89 11.35
CA ARG A 286 -4.37 26.63 11.87
C ARG A 286 -4.51 26.84 13.37
N LEU A 287 -3.42 26.71 14.11
CA LEU A 287 -3.42 26.92 15.57
C LEU A 287 -3.40 28.41 15.96
N ASP A 288 -3.07 29.32 15.05
CA ASP A 288 -3.05 30.77 15.27
C ASP A 288 -2.22 31.17 16.51
N LEU A 289 -0.98 30.66 16.56
CA LEU A 289 -0.03 30.93 17.65
C LEU A 289 0.59 32.32 17.52
N ASP A 290 0.87 32.96 18.65
CA ASP A 290 1.57 34.24 18.66
C ASP A 290 3.08 34.08 18.35
N ASP A 291 3.76 35.20 18.10
CA ASP A 291 5.20 35.17 17.74
C ASP A 291 6.09 34.66 18.89
N ASN A 292 5.72 34.92 20.14
CA ASN A 292 6.47 34.43 21.31
C ASN A 292 6.32 32.92 21.47
N GLU A 293 5.12 32.38 21.23
CA GLU A 293 4.86 30.94 21.26
C GLU A 293 5.62 30.21 20.17
N LYS A 294 5.67 30.77 18.95
CA LYS A 294 6.45 30.24 17.84
C LYS A 294 7.95 30.22 18.14
N GLU A 295 8.49 31.31 18.71
CA GLU A 295 9.90 31.40 19.14
C GLU A 295 10.22 30.36 20.23
N MET A 296 9.29 30.16 21.18
CA MET A 296 9.44 29.15 22.23
C MET A 296 9.44 27.72 21.66
N ILE A 297 8.54 27.42 20.71
CA ILE A 297 8.52 26.13 20.02
C ILE A 297 9.85 25.89 19.29
N GLU A 298 10.32 26.87 18.54
CA GLU A 298 11.61 26.77 17.84
C GLU A 298 12.76 26.48 18.81
N HIS A 299 12.79 27.17 19.95
CA HIS A 299 13.81 26.94 20.98
C HIS A 299 13.75 25.52 21.57
N ILE A 300 12.54 25.00 21.86
CA ILE A 300 12.33 23.63 22.37
C ILE A 300 12.80 22.59 21.35
N VAL A 301 12.46 22.79 20.07
CA VAL A 301 12.86 21.91 18.96
C VAL A 301 14.38 21.92 18.77
N LEU A 302 15.00 23.11 18.74
CA LEU A 302 16.48 23.23 18.64
C LEU A 302 17.20 22.57 19.78
N GLN A 303 16.65 22.63 21.01
CA GLN A 303 17.22 21.93 22.15
C GLN A 303 17.19 20.41 21.95
N MET A 304 16.04 19.86 21.49
CA MET A 304 15.91 18.43 21.18
C MET A 304 16.90 18.00 20.09
N GLU A 305 17.04 18.77 19.00
CA GLU A 305 18.00 18.49 17.93
C GLU A 305 19.46 18.43 18.46
N LYS A 306 19.83 19.34 19.32
CA LYS A 306 21.17 19.35 19.95
C LYS A 306 21.38 18.13 20.82
N GLU A 307 20.39 17.73 21.62
CA GLU A 307 20.48 16.57 22.49
C GLU A 307 20.51 15.25 21.70
N ARG A 308 19.73 15.16 20.60
CA ARG A 308 19.64 13.95 19.75
C ARG A 308 20.73 13.87 18.69
N GLY A 309 21.26 14.99 18.23
CA GLY A 309 22.18 15.04 17.09
C GLY A 309 21.47 14.70 15.76
N LEU A 310 20.16 14.78 15.70
CA LEU A 310 19.33 14.54 14.55
C LEU A 310 18.46 15.76 14.26
N ASP A 311 18.13 15.98 13.01
CA ASP A 311 17.08 16.91 12.59
C ASP A 311 15.72 16.55 13.22
N HIS A 312 14.89 17.54 13.48
CA HIS A 312 13.60 17.39 14.16
C HIS A 312 12.68 16.34 13.48
N SER A 313 12.57 16.38 12.15
CA SER A 313 11.77 15.39 11.41
C SER A 313 12.35 13.98 11.52
N ALA A 314 13.69 13.86 11.46
CA ALA A 314 14.38 12.60 11.62
C ALA A 314 14.23 12.04 13.05
N ALA A 315 14.24 12.90 14.08
CA ALA A 315 14.08 12.50 15.47
C ALA A 315 12.68 11.90 15.75
N ILE A 316 11.62 12.51 15.20
CA ILE A 316 10.25 11.99 15.30
C ILE A 316 10.10 10.70 14.52
N ALA A 317 10.66 10.60 13.30
CA ALA A 317 10.63 9.38 12.51
C ALA A 317 11.38 8.24 13.22
N ASP A 318 12.56 8.50 13.78
CA ASP A 318 13.35 7.53 14.52
C ASP A 318 12.62 7.00 15.77
N MET A 319 11.95 7.87 16.51
CA MET A 319 11.09 7.49 17.63
C MET A 319 9.99 6.50 17.19
N ARG A 320 9.27 6.83 16.10
CA ARG A 320 8.19 5.95 15.60
C ARG A 320 8.75 4.62 15.10
N PHE A 321 9.84 4.64 14.34
CA PHE A 321 10.45 3.40 13.84
C PHE A 321 10.99 2.53 14.98
N SER A 322 11.61 3.10 16.00
CA SER A 322 12.07 2.37 17.18
C SER A 322 10.91 1.68 17.93
N PHE A 323 9.76 2.35 18.04
CA PHE A 323 8.58 1.73 18.63
C PHE A 323 8.02 0.61 17.73
N ILE A 324 7.93 0.83 16.41
CA ILE A 324 7.47 -0.17 15.44
C ILE A 324 8.38 -1.40 15.47
N GLU A 325 9.70 -1.21 15.51
CA GLU A 325 10.67 -2.30 15.63
C GLU A 325 10.43 -3.12 16.89
N LYS A 326 10.23 -2.45 18.03
CA LYS A 326 9.90 -3.11 19.30
C LYS A 326 8.58 -3.90 19.21
N VAL A 327 7.54 -3.35 18.58
CA VAL A 327 6.28 -4.08 18.34
C VAL A 327 6.54 -5.31 17.48
N CYS A 328 7.25 -5.16 16.36
CA CYS A 328 7.50 -6.26 15.44
C CYS A 328 8.42 -7.33 16.04
N GLU A 329 9.46 -6.96 16.79
CA GLU A 329 10.33 -7.92 17.48
C GLU A 329 9.59 -8.78 18.50
N GLN A 330 8.60 -8.21 19.19
CA GLN A 330 7.86 -8.93 20.23
C GLN A 330 6.67 -9.73 19.70
N THR A 331 6.09 -9.32 18.57
CA THR A 331 4.81 -9.89 18.11
C THR A 331 4.88 -10.58 16.76
N VAL A 332 5.91 -10.35 15.95
CA VAL A 332 5.98 -10.85 14.58
C VAL A 332 7.10 -11.87 14.42
N VAL A 333 6.72 -13.12 14.12
CA VAL A 333 7.66 -14.11 13.60
C VAL A 333 7.71 -13.94 12.07
N LYS A 334 8.80 -13.35 11.59
CA LYS A 334 8.94 -13.03 10.14
C LYS A 334 8.74 -14.29 9.30
N PRO A 335 7.89 -14.25 8.27
CA PRO A 335 7.73 -15.35 7.36
C PRO A 335 9.06 -15.65 6.65
N LYS A 336 9.31 -16.92 6.36
CA LYS A 336 10.42 -17.29 5.48
C LYS A 336 10.21 -16.61 4.13
N GLU A 337 11.29 -16.09 3.54
CA GLU A 337 11.21 -15.45 2.21
C GLU A 337 10.47 -16.37 1.24
N SER A 338 9.41 -15.85 0.60
CA SER A 338 8.64 -16.63 -0.34
C SER A 338 9.55 -17.08 -1.49
N LYS A 339 9.39 -18.32 -1.98
CA LYS A 339 10.16 -18.83 -3.12
C LYS A 339 10.02 -17.93 -4.35
N GLU A 340 8.89 -17.25 -4.46
CA GLU A 340 8.60 -16.28 -5.52
C GLU A 340 9.44 -15.00 -5.37
N ARG A 341 9.59 -14.47 -4.16
CA ARG A 341 10.44 -13.31 -3.87
C ARG A 341 11.91 -13.63 -4.17
N VAL A 342 12.42 -14.76 -3.69
CA VAL A 342 13.79 -15.20 -3.98
C VAL A 342 14.02 -15.40 -5.49
N ARG A 343 13.01 -15.92 -6.22
CA ARG A 343 13.07 -16.06 -7.67
C ARG A 343 13.05 -14.69 -8.36
N SER A 344 12.19 -13.78 -7.93
CA SER A 344 12.13 -12.41 -8.45
C SER A 344 13.45 -11.67 -8.22
N GLU A 345 14.02 -11.74 -7.03
CA GLU A 345 15.32 -11.11 -6.71
C GLU A 345 16.48 -11.69 -7.55
N LYS A 346 16.48 -12.99 -7.82
CA LYS A 346 17.46 -13.62 -8.73
C LYS A 346 17.31 -13.10 -10.16
N ILE A 347 16.06 -12.97 -10.65
CA ILE A 347 15.77 -12.42 -11.97
C ILE A 347 16.19 -10.95 -12.02
N ASP A 348 15.85 -10.17 -11.00
CA ASP A 348 16.20 -8.76 -10.90
C ASP A 348 17.71 -8.53 -10.87
N ARG A 349 18.47 -9.37 -10.15
CA ARG A 349 19.93 -9.31 -10.13
C ARG A 349 20.56 -9.47 -11.52
N ILE A 350 19.93 -10.26 -12.39
CA ILE A 350 20.39 -10.44 -13.78
C ILE A 350 19.93 -9.28 -14.65
N LEU A 351 18.66 -8.89 -14.56
CA LEU A 351 18.05 -7.86 -15.41
C LEU A 351 18.52 -6.44 -15.09
N THR A 352 18.87 -6.15 -13.82
CA THR A 352 19.30 -4.80 -13.37
C THR A 352 20.76 -4.74 -12.94
N GLY A 353 21.53 -5.81 -13.15
CA GLY A 353 22.94 -5.88 -12.77
C GLY A 353 23.79 -4.86 -13.52
N LYS A 354 24.83 -4.32 -12.83
CA LYS A 354 25.69 -3.24 -13.35
C LYS A 354 26.28 -3.49 -14.76
N TYR A 355 26.57 -4.73 -15.10
CA TYR A 355 27.16 -5.13 -16.39
C TYR A 355 26.20 -5.90 -17.29
N THR A 356 25.12 -6.48 -16.73
CA THR A 356 24.18 -7.34 -17.44
C THR A 356 22.95 -6.59 -17.94
N ALA A 357 22.57 -5.49 -17.30
CA ALA A 357 21.35 -4.75 -17.60
C ALA A 357 21.28 -4.28 -19.07
N ILE A 358 22.33 -3.60 -19.56
CA ILE A 358 22.34 -3.04 -20.92
C ILE A 358 22.37 -4.14 -22.00
N PRO A 359 23.26 -5.14 -21.94
CA PRO A 359 23.25 -6.26 -22.90
C PRO A 359 21.91 -7.02 -22.91
N MET A 360 21.32 -7.25 -21.72
CA MET A 360 20.03 -7.92 -21.61
C MET A 360 18.90 -7.10 -22.22
N PHE A 361 18.87 -5.78 -21.95
CA PHE A 361 17.92 -4.87 -22.57
C PHE A 361 17.99 -4.89 -24.09
N ILE A 362 19.20 -4.76 -24.65
CA ILE A 362 19.41 -4.81 -26.10
C ILE A 362 18.96 -6.18 -26.64
N GLY A 363 19.32 -7.28 -25.97
CA GLY A 363 18.90 -8.62 -26.38
C GLY A 363 17.39 -8.82 -26.40
N ILE A 364 16.69 -8.36 -25.37
CA ILE A 364 15.22 -8.42 -25.30
C ILE A 364 14.57 -7.55 -26.38
N MET A 365 15.09 -6.33 -26.60
CA MET A 365 14.56 -5.46 -27.64
C MET A 365 14.77 -6.04 -29.05
N LEU A 366 15.95 -6.58 -29.32
CA LEU A 366 16.23 -7.27 -30.59
C LEU A 366 15.31 -8.49 -30.80
N LEU A 367 15.05 -9.25 -29.71
CA LEU A 367 14.12 -10.37 -29.76
C LEU A 367 12.69 -9.92 -30.08
N VAL A 368 12.21 -8.86 -29.40
CA VAL A 368 10.88 -8.29 -29.65
C VAL A 368 10.76 -7.81 -31.10
N PHE A 369 11.73 -7.06 -31.60
CA PHE A 369 11.72 -6.61 -32.99
C PHE A 369 11.81 -7.78 -33.98
N TYR A 370 12.65 -8.77 -33.71
CA TYR A 370 12.74 -9.96 -34.57
C TYR A 370 11.42 -10.73 -34.64
N LEU A 371 10.78 -10.96 -33.51
CA LEU A 371 9.47 -11.61 -33.44
C LEU A 371 8.38 -10.79 -34.16
N THR A 372 8.39 -9.48 -33.99
CA THR A 372 7.41 -8.58 -34.59
C THR A 372 7.56 -8.54 -36.11
N PHE A 373 8.74 -8.31 -36.63
CA PHE A 373 8.93 -8.06 -38.06
C PHE A 373 9.16 -9.35 -38.90
N ASN A 374 9.70 -10.41 -38.31
CA ASN A 374 10.10 -11.58 -39.08
C ASN A 374 9.28 -12.86 -38.78
N VAL A 375 8.61 -12.93 -37.63
CA VAL A 375 7.88 -14.12 -37.22
C VAL A 375 6.39 -13.86 -37.12
N VAL A 376 5.95 -13.27 -36.00
CA VAL A 376 4.52 -13.13 -35.69
C VAL A 376 3.85 -12.10 -36.58
N GLY A 377 4.46 -10.90 -36.68
CA GLY A 377 3.89 -9.82 -37.48
C GLY A 377 3.89 -10.15 -38.97
N ALA A 378 4.98 -10.71 -39.51
CA ALA A 378 5.04 -11.14 -40.90
C ALA A 378 4.03 -12.25 -41.22
N TRP A 379 3.84 -13.23 -40.31
CA TRP A 379 2.84 -14.27 -40.47
C TRP A 379 1.40 -13.71 -40.51
N LEU A 380 1.07 -12.84 -39.56
CA LEU A 380 -0.25 -12.17 -39.50
C LEU A 380 -0.47 -11.24 -40.71
N GLN A 381 0.58 -10.54 -41.17
CA GLN A 381 0.54 -9.73 -42.38
C GLN A 381 0.20 -10.60 -43.59
N GLY A 382 0.89 -11.72 -43.77
CA GLY A 382 0.63 -12.64 -44.89
C GLY A 382 -0.81 -13.22 -44.86
N LEU A 383 -1.35 -13.51 -43.68
CA LEU A 383 -2.75 -13.92 -43.56
C LEU A 383 -3.75 -12.81 -43.99
N LEU A 384 -3.44 -11.56 -43.60
CA LEU A 384 -4.28 -10.42 -43.97
C LEU A 384 -4.21 -10.12 -45.48
N GLU A 385 -3.01 -10.19 -46.06
CA GLU A 385 -2.80 -10.03 -47.51
C GLU A 385 -3.56 -11.07 -48.30
N LEU A 386 -3.49 -12.34 -47.90
CA LEU A 386 -4.34 -13.41 -48.53
C LEU A 386 -5.82 -13.10 -48.44
N GLY A 387 -6.29 -12.56 -47.32
CA GLY A 387 -7.68 -12.14 -47.14
C GLY A 387 -8.09 -10.99 -48.07
N ILE A 388 -7.23 -9.96 -48.18
CA ILE A 388 -7.44 -8.81 -49.05
C ILE A 388 -7.44 -9.26 -50.52
N ASP A 389 -6.49 -10.10 -50.93
CA ASP A 389 -6.39 -10.62 -52.27
C ASP A 389 -7.63 -11.43 -52.64
N TRP A 390 -8.12 -12.28 -51.72
CA TRP A 390 -9.36 -13.05 -51.95
C TRP A 390 -10.57 -12.12 -52.15
N ILE A 391 -10.75 -11.10 -51.30
CA ILE A 391 -11.85 -10.12 -51.44
C ILE A 391 -11.71 -9.37 -52.76
N THR A 392 -10.50 -8.95 -53.13
CA THR A 392 -10.22 -8.26 -54.40
C THR A 392 -10.60 -9.11 -55.59
N GLN A 393 -10.23 -10.41 -55.61
CA GLN A 393 -10.61 -11.36 -56.70
C GLN A 393 -12.11 -11.55 -56.79
N VAL A 394 -12.83 -11.67 -55.68
CA VAL A 394 -14.29 -11.80 -55.66
C VAL A 394 -14.96 -10.54 -56.26
N VAL A 395 -14.47 -9.34 -55.85
CA VAL A 395 -15.03 -8.08 -56.38
C VAL A 395 -14.68 -7.90 -57.86
N ASP A 396 -13.48 -8.24 -58.29
CA ASP A 396 -13.03 -8.21 -59.68
C ASP A 396 -13.92 -9.10 -60.58
N ALA A 397 -14.13 -10.38 -60.18
CA ALA A 397 -14.99 -11.32 -60.87
C ALA A 397 -16.45 -10.81 -60.95
N TRP A 398 -16.98 -10.24 -59.88
CA TRP A 398 -18.32 -9.68 -59.84
C TRP A 398 -18.46 -8.46 -60.79
N MET A 399 -17.49 -7.50 -60.76
CA MET A 399 -17.51 -6.34 -61.61
C MET A 399 -17.38 -6.71 -63.07
N THR A 400 -16.55 -7.69 -63.39
CA THR A 400 -16.41 -8.25 -64.77
C THR A 400 -17.68 -8.85 -65.24
N SER A 401 -18.38 -9.65 -64.44
CA SER A 401 -19.67 -10.26 -64.77
C SER A 401 -20.80 -9.25 -64.94
N ALA A 402 -20.76 -8.16 -64.21
CA ALA A 402 -21.70 -7.05 -64.29
C ALA A 402 -21.43 -6.05 -65.45
N HIS A 403 -20.41 -6.32 -66.30
CA HIS A 403 -20.02 -5.49 -67.46
C HIS A 403 -19.76 -4.02 -67.07
N VAL A 404 -19.16 -3.79 -65.92
CA VAL A 404 -18.81 -2.42 -65.44
C VAL A 404 -17.79 -1.77 -66.39
N SER A 405 -17.90 -0.47 -66.62
CA SER A 405 -16.96 0.23 -67.47
C SER A 405 -15.51 0.16 -66.96
N TYR A 406 -14.54 0.02 -67.85
CA TYR A 406 -13.13 -0.15 -67.53
C TYR A 406 -12.56 0.93 -66.55
N ALA A 407 -12.98 2.18 -66.70
CA ALA A 407 -12.56 3.26 -65.83
C ALA A 407 -13.00 3.08 -64.39
N VAL A 408 -14.25 2.62 -64.15
CA VAL A 408 -14.76 2.36 -62.80
C VAL A 408 -14.11 1.12 -62.24
N HIS A 409 -13.92 0.07 -63.04
CA HIS A 409 -13.28 -1.16 -62.65
C HIS A 409 -11.84 -0.90 -62.16
N SER A 410 -11.01 -0.21 -62.94
CA SER A 410 -9.64 0.16 -62.54
C SER A 410 -9.60 1.09 -61.33
N LEU A 411 -10.54 2.03 -61.17
CA LEU A 411 -10.61 2.87 -59.98
C LEU A 411 -10.85 2.04 -58.71
N VAL A 412 -11.72 1.03 -58.78
CA VAL A 412 -12.05 0.22 -57.62
C VAL A 412 -10.90 -0.76 -57.30
N ILE A 413 -10.44 -1.53 -58.27
CA ILE A 413 -9.44 -2.57 -58.05
C ILE A 413 -8.05 -1.94 -57.83
N ASP A 414 -7.56 -1.14 -58.77
CA ASP A 414 -6.19 -0.63 -58.72
C ASP A 414 -6.07 0.60 -57.81
N GLY A 415 -7.15 1.40 -57.65
CA GLY A 415 -7.16 2.58 -56.78
C GLY A 415 -7.52 2.22 -55.32
N ILE A 416 -8.75 1.70 -55.11
CA ILE A 416 -9.24 1.54 -53.73
C ILE A 416 -8.66 0.29 -53.09
N PHE A 417 -8.81 -0.90 -53.72
CA PHE A 417 -8.34 -2.14 -53.13
C PHE A 417 -6.80 -2.18 -52.99
N ALA A 418 -6.07 -1.81 -54.00
CA ALA A 418 -4.63 -1.76 -53.94
C ALA A 418 -4.13 -0.68 -52.93
N GLY A 419 -4.72 0.52 -52.91
CA GLY A 419 -4.37 1.58 -51.98
C GLY A 419 -4.71 1.27 -50.52
N VAL A 420 -5.94 0.89 -50.25
CA VAL A 420 -6.39 0.54 -48.90
C VAL A 420 -5.73 -0.74 -48.43
N GLY A 421 -5.57 -1.73 -49.30
CA GLY A 421 -4.90 -2.99 -49.01
C GLY A 421 -3.45 -2.79 -48.55
N SER A 422 -2.69 -1.94 -49.23
CA SER A 422 -1.30 -1.64 -48.86
C SER A 422 -1.19 -0.99 -47.48
N VAL A 423 -2.11 -0.13 -47.08
CA VAL A 423 -2.15 0.48 -45.74
C VAL A 423 -2.55 -0.54 -44.68
N LEU A 424 -3.59 -1.34 -44.96
CA LEU A 424 -4.04 -2.36 -44.02
C LEU A 424 -2.98 -3.44 -43.76
N SER A 425 -2.13 -3.77 -44.72
CA SER A 425 -1.09 -4.80 -44.56
C SER A 425 -0.05 -4.45 -43.47
N PHE A 426 0.11 -3.18 -43.10
CA PHE A 426 0.97 -2.78 -41.97
C PHE A 426 0.32 -2.92 -40.59
N LEU A 427 -1.02 -2.98 -40.53
CA LEU A 427 -1.74 -3.04 -39.24
C LEU A 427 -1.33 -4.23 -38.37
N PRO A 428 -1.18 -5.46 -38.86
CA PRO A 428 -0.77 -6.59 -38.06
C PRO A 428 0.61 -6.42 -37.41
N ILE A 429 1.56 -5.79 -38.09
CA ILE A 429 2.89 -5.54 -37.53
C ILE A 429 2.78 -4.56 -36.36
N ILE A 430 2.01 -3.47 -36.52
CA ILE A 430 1.79 -2.48 -35.47
C ILE A 430 1.13 -3.10 -34.24
N VAL A 431 0.05 -3.87 -34.46
CA VAL A 431 -0.68 -4.56 -33.38
C VAL A 431 0.24 -5.54 -32.63
N THR A 432 1.07 -6.30 -33.38
CA THR A 432 2.03 -7.25 -32.78
C THR A 432 3.09 -6.52 -31.95
N LEU A 433 3.60 -5.39 -32.43
CA LEU A 433 4.56 -4.58 -31.69
C LEU A 433 3.97 -4.08 -30.35
N PHE A 434 2.77 -3.49 -30.42
CA PHE A 434 2.11 -3.01 -29.21
C PHE A 434 1.76 -4.17 -28.23
N PHE A 435 1.41 -5.32 -28.73
CA PHE A 435 1.19 -6.50 -27.90
C PHE A 435 2.44 -6.89 -27.10
N PHE A 436 3.62 -6.94 -27.74
CA PHE A 436 4.85 -7.24 -27.03
C PHE A 436 5.28 -6.12 -26.07
N LEU A 437 5.06 -4.85 -26.43
CA LEU A 437 5.35 -3.73 -25.54
C LEU A 437 4.44 -3.76 -24.29
N SER A 438 3.15 -4.03 -24.47
CA SER A 438 2.21 -4.20 -23.34
C SER A 438 2.60 -5.36 -22.43
N MET A 439 3.03 -6.50 -23.01
CA MET A 439 3.52 -7.63 -22.23
C MET A 439 4.79 -7.27 -21.43
N MET A 440 5.68 -6.45 -21.98
CA MET A 440 6.86 -5.95 -21.26
C MET A 440 6.46 -4.99 -20.14
N GLU A 441 5.43 -4.17 -20.32
CA GLU A 441 4.89 -3.26 -19.31
C GLU A 441 4.23 -4.03 -18.17
N ASP A 442 3.34 -4.96 -18.46
CA ASP A 442 2.61 -5.78 -17.49
C ASP A 442 3.54 -6.68 -16.67
N SER A 443 4.64 -7.17 -17.28
CA SER A 443 5.67 -7.93 -16.55
C SER A 443 6.52 -7.08 -15.60
N GLY A 444 6.34 -5.75 -15.59
CA GLY A 444 7.14 -4.81 -14.83
C GLY A 444 8.57 -4.63 -15.36
N TYR A 445 8.89 -5.18 -16.54
CA TYR A 445 10.23 -5.08 -17.12
C TYR A 445 10.58 -3.64 -17.49
N ILE A 446 9.62 -2.87 -18.03
CA ILE A 446 9.82 -1.45 -18.38
C ILE A 446 10.18 -0.61 -17.15
N ALA A 447 9.55 -0.87 -16.00
CA ALA A 447 9.88 -0.19 -14.74
C ALA A 447 11.32 -0.49 -14.29
N ARG A 448 11.79 -1.74 -14.45
CA ARG A 448 13.17 -2.13 -14.15
C ARG A 448 14.17 -1.47 -15.09
N VAL A 449 13.84 -1.37 -16.37
CA VAL A 449 14.65 -0.65 -17.38
C VAL A 449 14.75 0.83 -17.01
N ALA A 450 13.63 1.47 -16.64
CA ALA A 450 13.62 2.87 -16.22
C ALA A 450 14.54 3.10 -15.02
N PHE A 451 14.56 2.19 -14.05
CA PHE A 451 15.39 2.29 -12.87
C PHE A 451 16.92 2.29 -13.18
N PHE A 452 17.41 1.35 -13.98
CA PHE A 452 18.85 1.33 -14.30
C PHE A 452 19.24 2.41 -15.30
N MET A 453 18.34 2.80 -16.22
CA MET A 453 18.57 3.87 -17.19
C MET A 453 18.54 5.25 -16.55
N ASP A 454 17.89 5.44 -15.41
CA ASP A 454 17.80 6.72 -14.69
C ASP A 454 19.19 7.34 -14.46
N LYS A 455 20.15 6.52 -14.01
CA LYS A 455 21.55 6.96 -13.82
C LYS A 455 22.23 7.45 -15.10
N LEU A 456 21.86 6.87 -16.24
CA LEU A 456 22.42 7.21 -17.55
C LEU A 456 21.75 8.46 -18.12
N LEU A 457 20.41 8.52 -18.03
CA LEU A 457 19.58 9.62 -18.54
C LEU A 457 19.78 10.91 -17.73
N ARG A 458 20.01 10.84 -16.42
CA ARG A 458 20.36 12.01 -15.59
C ARG A 458 21.62 12.72 -16.04
N LYS A 459 22.59 12.00 -16.65
CA LYS A 459 23.80 12.64 -17.20
C LYS A 459 23.52 13.58 -18.38
N ILE A 460 22.41 13.37 -19.07
CA ILE A 460 21.93 14.19 -20.20
C ILE A 460 20.72 15.05 -19.83
N GLY A 461 20.42 15.15 -18.52
CA GLY A 461 19.33 16.00 -18.00
C GLY A 461 17.92 15.39 -18.11
N LEU A 462 17.79 14.09 -18.40
CA LEU A 462 16.52 13.39 -18.49
C LEU A 462 16.31 12.50 -17.26
N SER A 463 15.03 12.30 -16.86
CA SER A 463 14.67 11.34 -15.81
C SER A 463 14.52 9.91 -16.37
N GLY A 464 14.66 8.89 -15.52
CA GLY A 464 14.48 7.49 -15.93
C GLY A 464 13.11 7.18 -16.53
N ARG A 465 12.08 7.94 -16.15
CA ARG A 465 10.72 7.83 -16.73
C ARG A 465 10.66 8.21 -18.21
N SER A 466 11.61 9.01 -18.70
CA SER A 466 11.70 9.39 -20.11
C SER A 466 12.01 8.23 -21.06
N ILE A 467 12.43 7.07 -20.53
CA ILE A 467 12.68 5.85 -21.32
C ILE A 467 11.38 5.31 -21.94
N VAL A 468 10.25 5.45 -21.26
CA VAL A 468 8.96 4.91 -21.74
C VAL A 468 8.49 5.59 -23.02
N PRO A 469 8.40 6.93 -23.09
CA PRO A 469 8.12 7.63 -24.36
C PRO A 469 9.17 7.36 -25.44
N LEU A 470 10.43 7.20 -25.03
CA LEU A 470 11.53 6.93 -25.97
C LEU A 470 11.38 5.54 -26.61
N LEU A 471 11.01 4.51 -25.84
CA LEU A 471 10.71 3.16 -26.34
C LEU A 471 9.52 3.15 -27.30
N ILE A 472 8.45 3.86 -26.95
CA ILE A 472 7.26 3.99 -27.81
C ILE A 472 7.61 4.74 -29.10
N GLY A 473 8.50 5.74 -29.04
CA GLY A 473 8.94 6.50 -30.21
C GLY A 473 9.89 5.74 -31.15
N PHE A 474 10.46 4.61 -30.72
CA PHE A 474 11.28 3.71 -31.57
C PHE A 474 10.44 2.69 -32.35
N GLY A 475 9.18 2.42 -31.97
CA GLY A 475 8.23 1.57 -32.67
C GLY A 475 7.26 2.38 -33.52
#